data_767027759051ed5b9ddc057b6e007a5e
#
_entry.id   767027759051ed5b9ddc057b6e007a5e
#
_cell.length_a   1.000
_cell.length_b   1.000
_cell.length_c   1.000
_cell.angle_alpha   90.00
_cell.angle_beta   90.00
_cell.angle_gamma   90.00
#
_symmetry.space_group_name_H-M   'P 1'
#
loop_
_entity.id
_entity.type
_entity.pdbx_description
1 polymer ?
#
loop_
_entity_poly.entity_id
_entity_poly.type
_entity_poly.pdbx_seq_one_letter_code
_entity_poly.pdbx_strand_id
1 'polypeptide(L)'
;EVQQRKAESGSWGARLQSAKAQLQQLGIDPDVVVRKGIQRSISVRAPFDGYVHDLKATLGGYVRPEDVLMTVEDPSHSHLELQVFGPDVAKLSVNQLLTYRLGADEQVYNGRIMQVGKAQGAGGSYLVHAHPEGPQPGLRAGQFVRAQI
;
A
#
# COMPACT_ATOMS: atom_id res chain seq x y z
N GLU A 1 -35.24 38.69 16.98
CA GLU A 1 -35.05 38.45 15.53
C GLU A 1 -33.56 38.44 15.12
N VAL A 2 -32.77 39.47 15.52
CA VAL A 2 -31.34 39.57 15.12
C VAL A 2 -30.47 38.42 15.67
N GLN A 3 -30.70 37.98 16.91
CA GLN A 3 -29.97 36.86 17.52
C GLN A 3 -30.33 35.51 16.89
N GLN A 4 -31.57 35.31 16.49
CA GLN A 4 -32.05 34.10 15.84
C GLN A 4 -31.46 33.97 14.45
N ARG A 5 -31.40 35.05 13.66
CA ARG A 5 -30.72 35.07 12.34
C ARG A 5 -29.21 34.82 12.43
N LYS A 6 -28.55 35.30 13.49
CA LYS A 6 -27.12 35.02 13.73
C LYS A 6 -26.86 33.56 14.07
N ALA A 7 -27.72 32.95 14.87
CA ALA A 7 -27.62 31.54 15.22
C ALA A 7 -27.88 30.64 14.00
N GLU A 8 -28.86 30.96 13.18
CA GLU A 8 -29.15 30.25 11.92
C GLU A 8 -28.00 30.38 10.92
N SER A 9 -27.46 31.58 10.73
CA SER A 9 -26.28 31.77 9.86
C SER A 9 -25.05 30.98 10.32
N GLY A 10 -24.81 30.90 11.64
CA GLY A 10 -23.72 30.10 12.20
C GLY A 10 -23.92 28.60 11.97
N SER A 11 -25.15 28.12 12.08
CA SER A 11 -25.46 26.68 11.84
C SER A 11 -25.30 26.30 10.37
N TRP A 12 -25.67 27.15 9.45
CA TRP A 12 -25.46 26.95 8.00
C TRP A 12 -23.98 26.97 7.62
N GLY A 13 -23.18 27.84 8.22
CA GLY A 13 -21.74 27.90 8.04
C GLY A 13 -21.06 26.59 8.47
N ALA A 14 -21.42 26.09 9.63
CA ALA A 14 -20.88 24.80 10.13
C ALA A 14 -21.27 23.60 9.23
N ARG A 15 -22.52 23.55 8.79
CA ARG A 15 -22.99 22.52 7.85
C ARG A 15 -22.25 22.57 6.51
N LEU A 16 -22.04 23.78 5.98
CA LEU A 16 -21.30 23.96 4.72
C LEU A 16 -19.85 23.49 4.86
N GLN A 17 -19.17 23.82 5.97
CA GLN A 17 -17.81 23.37 6.23
C GLN A 17 -17.73 21.84 6.36
N SER A 18 -18.68 21.25 7.08
CA SER A 18 -18.74 19.79 7.20
C SER A 18 -18.92 19.09 5.84
N ALA A 19 -19.85 19.61 5.02
CA ALA A 19 -20.06 19.09 3.67
C ALA A 19 -18.83 19.25 2.77
N LYS A 20 -18.14 20.38 2.84
CA LYS A 20 -16.88 20.60 2.10
C LYS A 20 -15.80 19.61 2.54
N ALA A 21 -15.63 19.38 3.83
CA ALA A 21 -14.67 18.42 4.36
C ALA A 21 -14.97 16.98 3.90
N GLN A 22 -16.24 16.57 3.90
CA GLN A 22 -16.66 15.27 3.38
C GLN A 22 -16.35 15.11 1.88
N LEU A 23 -16.60 16.12 1.07
CA LEU A 23 -16.25 16.11 -0.35
C LEU A 23 -14.73 15.97 -0.56
N GLN A 24 -13.94 16.70 0.21
CA GLN A 24 -12.47 16.63 0.15
C GLN A 24 -11.94 15.24 0.53
N GLN A 25 -12.53 14.58 1.53
CA GLN A 25 -12.18 13.20 1.89
C GLN A 25 -12.43 12.19 0.75
N LEU A 26 -13.43 12.49 -0.09
CA LEU A 26 -13.73 11.70 -1.29
C LEU A 26 -12.87 12.12 -2.51
N GLY A 27 -11.91 13.03 -2.33
CA GLY A 27 -11.09 13.54 -3.42
C GLY A 27 -11.85 14.47 -4.37
N ILE A 28 -13.02 14.98 -3.97
CA ILE A 28 -13.85 15.89 -4.74
C ILE A 28 -13.57 17.34 -4.31
N ASP A 29 -13.18 18.17 -5.26
CA ASP A 29 -13.03 19.61 -5.00
C ASP A 29 -14.41 20.26 -4.80
N PRO A 30 -14.71 20.80 -3.58
CA PRO A 30 -15.99 21.44 -3.31
C PRO A 30 -16.30 22.63 -4.23
N ASP A 31 -15.28 23.35 -4.67
CA ASP A 31 -15.48 24.52 -5.54
C ASP A 31 -15.88 24.10 -6.97
N VAL A 32 -15.49 22.90 -7.40
CA VAL A 32 -15.98 22.32 -8.66
C VAL A 32 -17.46 22.00 -8.55
N VAL A 33 -17.91 21.44 -7.41
CA VAL A 33 -19.34 21.15 -7.17
C VAL A 33 -20.17 22.41 -7.17
N VAL A 34 -19.67 23.49 -6.57
CA VAL A 34 -20.37 24.79 -6.56
C VAL A 34 -20.48 25.37 -7.97
N ARG A 35 -19.44 25.28 -8.79
CA ARG A 35 -19.43 25.85 -10.15
C ARG A 35 -20.17 25.02 -11.19
N LYS A 36 -20.03 23.67 -11.12
CA LYS A 36 -20.52 22.74 -12.17
C LYS A 36 -21.74 21.92 -11.74
N GLY A 37 -22.19 22.08 -10.49
CA GLY A 37 -23.26 21.28 -9.91
C GLY A 37 -22.79 19.88 -9.50
N ILE A 38 -23.73 19.06 -9.06
CA ILE A 38 -23.47 17.67 -8.63
C ILE A 38 -23.02 16.84 -9.85
N GLN A 39 -21.83 16.27 -9.75
CA GLN A 39 -21.27 15.43 -10.81
C GLN A 39 -21.99 14.08 -10.84
N ARG A 40 -22.28 13.58 -12.03
CA ARG A 40 -22.87 12.23 -12.22
C ARG A 40 -21.83 11.12 -12.05
N SER A 41 -20.57 11.44 -12.12
CA SER A 41 -19.45 10.50 -11.97
C SER A 41 -18.30 11.15 -11.23
N ILE A 42 -17.59 10.37 -10.46
CA ILE A 42 -16.35 10.74 -9.78
C ILE A 42 -15.23 9.83 -10.24
N SER A 43 -14.02 10.37 -10.31
CA SER A 43 -12.83 9.55 -10.59
C SER A 43 -12.20 9.14 -9.27
N VAL A 44 -12.10 7.84 -9.03
CA VAL A 44 -11.31 7.29 -7.94
C VAL A 44 -9.90 7.04 -8.46
N ARG A 45 -8.90 7.66 -7.85
CA ARG A 45 -7.49 7.56 -8.27
C ARG A 45 -6.71 6.74 -7.27
N ALA A 46 -5.69 6.01 -7.75
CA ALA A 46 -4.69 5.39 -6.90
C ALA A 46 -3.95 6.49 -6.10
N PRO A 47 -3.65 6.28 -4.81
CA PRO A 47 -2.94 7.25 -3.97
C PRO A 47 -1.44 7.36 -4.31
N PHE A 48 -0.88 6.36 -5.02
CA PHE A 48 0.52 6.27 -5.43
C PHE A 48 0.63 5.50 -6.75
N ASP A 49 1.79 5.59 -7.39
CA ASP A 49 2.12 4.80 -8.58
C ASP A 49 2.44 3.35 -8.19
N GLY A 50 1.84 2.40 -8.89
CA GLY A 50 2.00 0.99 -8.55
C GLY A 50 1.35 0.05 -9.54
N TYR A 51 1.32 -1.24 -9.21
CA TYR A 51 0.68 -2.27 -10.00
C TYR A 51 -0.65 -2.68 -9.41
N VAL A 52 -1.67 -2.84 -10.25
CA VAL A 52 -2.96 -3.39 -9.82
C VAL A 52 -2.79 -4.89 -9.61
N HIS A 53 -2.91 -5.33 -8.36
CA HIS A 53 -2.81 -6.74 -7.98
C HIS A 53 -4.15 -7.46 -8.10
N ASP A 54 -5.21 -6.84 -7.62
CA ASP A 54 -6.55 -7.43 -7.59
C ASP A 54 -7.59 -6.37 -7.99
N LEU A 55 -8.37 -6.66 -9.05
CA LEU A 55 -9.44 -5.80 -9.53
C LEU A 55 -10.79 -6.46 -9.20
N LYS A 56 -11.50 -5.92 -8.22
CA LYS A 56 -12.82 -6.42 -7.79
C LYS A 56 -13.98 -5.69 -8.43
N ALA A 57 -13.75 -4.46 -8.88
CA ALA A 57 -14.78 -3.67 -9.55
C ALA A 57 -15.07 -4.23 -10.95
N THR A 58 -16.36 -4.37 -11.28
CA THR A 58 -16.82 -4.77 -12.61
C THR A 58 -17.63 -3.66 -13.26
N LEU A 59 -17.52 -3.54 -14.59
CA LEU A 59 -18.25 -2.54 -15.33
C LEU A 59 -19.77 -2.75 -15.17
N GLY A 60 -20.48 -1.68 -14.77
CA GLY A 60 -21.93 -1.74 -14.51
C GLY A 60 -22.30 -2.33 -13.15
N GLY A 61 -21.33 -2.76 -12.35
CA GLY A 61 -21.55 -3.23 -10.99
C GLY A 61 -21.92 -2.10 -10.03
N TYR A 62 -22.69 -2.43 -9.01
CA TYR A 62 -22.97 -1.51 -7.91
C TYR A 62 -21.80 -1.53 -6.91
N VAL A 63 -21.40 -0.36 -6.41
CA VAL A 63 -20.30 -0.21 -5.47
C VAL A 63 -20.79 0.59 -4.27
N ARG A 64 -20.44 0.12 -3.06
CA ARG A 64 -20.68 0.79 -1.79
C ARG A 64 -19.42 1.50 -1.32
N PRO A 65 -19.54 2.49 -0.40
CA PRO A 65 -18.36 3.18 0.15
C PRO A 65 -17.31 2.28 0.82
N GLU A 66 -17.75 1.15 1.38
CA GLU A 66 -16.92 0.15 2.06
C GLU A 66 -16.30 -0.89 1.12
N ASP A 67 -16.71 -0.93 -0.15
CA ASP A 67 -16.22 -1.95 -1.09
C ASP A 67 -14.81 -1.64 -1.57
N VAL A 68 -13.96 -2.65 -1.58
CA VAL A 68 -12.63 -2.58 -2.18
C VAL A 68 -12.76 -2.70 -3.69
N LEU A 69 -12.39 -1.66 -4.43
CA LEU A 69 -12.45 -1.64 -5.89
C LEU A 69 -11.27 -2.37 -6.53
N MET A 70 -10.08 -2.11 -6.01
CA MET A 70 -8.83 -2.71 -6.45
C MET A 70 -7.79 -2.64 -5.35
N THR A 71 -6.81 -3.51 -5.42
CA THR A 71 -5.59 -3.45 -4.59
C THR A 71 -4.43 -2.98 -5.46
N VAL A 72 -3.72 -1.95 -5.01
CA VAL A 72 -2.54 -1.42 -5.69
C VAL A 72 -1.32 -1.71 -4.83
N GLU A 73 -0.30 -2.33 -5.44
CA GLU A 73 0.98 -2.63 -4.79
C GLU A 73 2.02 -1.59 -5.20
N ASP A 74 2.75 -1.09 -4.21
CA ASP A 74 3.90 -0.22 -4.41
C ASP A 74 5.17 -1.07 -4.58
N PRO A 75 5.78 -1.11 -5.78
CA PRO A 75 6.97 -1.92 -6.01
C PRO A 75 8.21 -1.38 -5.32
N SER A 76 8.20 -0.12 -4.87
CA SER A 76 9.36 0.51 -4.23
C SER A 76 9.65 -0.04 -2.84
N HIS A 77 8.69 -0.73 -2.23
CA HIS A 77 8.78 -1.32 -0.88
C HIS A 77 8.77 -2.85 -0.88
N SER A 78 9.33 -3.47 -1.93
CA SER A 78 9.45 -4.92 -1.96
C SER A 78 10.38 -5.44 -0.86
N HIS A 79 9.97 -6.50 -0.18
CA HIS A 79 10.74 -7.19 0.83
C HIS A 79 11.00 -8.63 0.41
N LEU A 80 12.17 -9.16 0.76
CA LEU A 80 12.47 -10.57 0.66
C LEU A 80 12.15 -11.24 2.00
N GLU A 81 11.31 -12.25 1.97
CA GLU A 81 11.04 -13.11 3.12
C GLU A 81 11.84 -14.41 2.97
N LEU A 82 12.88 -14.56 3.79
CA LEU A 82 13.78 -15.68 3.75
C LEU A 82 13.51 -16.60 4.93
N GLN A 83 13.38 -17.89 4.66
CA GLN A 83 13.29 -18.92 5.71
C GLN A 83 14.67 -19.52 5.95
N VAL A 84 15.21 -19.28 7.15
CA VAL A 84 16.54 -19.73 7.56
C VAL A 84 16.39 -20.76 8.66
N PHE A 85 17.10 -21.90 8.54
CA PHE A 85 16.95 -23.01 9.44
C PHE A 85 18.01 -23.01 10.56
N GLY A 86 17.55 -23.32 11.76
CA GLY A 86 18.30 -23.71 12.94
C GLY A 86 19.61 -22.95 13.22
N PRO A 87 20.76 -23.63 13.11
CA PRO A 87 22.04 -23.07 13.55
C PRO A 87 22.52 -21.84 12.75
N ASP A 88 22.02 -21.68 11.51
CA ASP A 88 22.50 -20.62 10.63
C ASP A 88 21.92 -19.25 11.01
N VAL A 89 20.76 -19.22 11.64
CA VAL A 89 20.16 -17.97 12.14
C VAL A 89 21.07 -17.21 13.12
N ALA A 90 21.80 -17.95 13.96
CA ALA A 90 22.70 -17.37 14.95
C ALA A 90 23.89 -16.62 14.33
N LYS A 91 24.19 -16.88 13.07
CA LYS A 91 25.29 -16.26 12.30
C LYS A 91 24.83 -14.99 11.59
N LEU A 92 23.51 -14.72 11.54
CA LEU A 92 22.95 -13.60 10.82
C LEU A 92 22.93 -12.34 11.66
N SER A 93 23.21 -11.22 11.00
CA SER A 93 23.15 -9.90 11.60
C SER A 93 22.35 -8.93 10.76
N VAL A 94 21.69 -7.98 11.42
CA VAL A 94 21.04 -6.85 10.75
C VAL A 94 22.10 -6.05 9.99
N ASN A 95 21.75 -5.55 8.83
CA ASN A 95 22.63 -4.89 7.86
C ASN A 95 23.62 -5.80 7.13
N GLN A 96 23.61 -7.11 7.36
CA GLN A 96 24.42 -8.06 6.59
C GLN A 96 23.98 -8.09 5.13
N LEU A 97 24.96 -8.07 4.22
CA LEU A 97 24.72 -8.23 2.78
C LEU A 97 24.38 -9.68 2.45
N LEU A 98 23.52 -9.83 1.49
CA LEU A 98 23.17 -11.11 0.87
C LEU A 98 23.09 -10.95 -0.64
N THR A 99 23.18 -12.07 -1.32
CA THR A 99 22.87 -12.15 -2.75
C THR A 99 21.65 -13.03 -2.98
N TYR A 100 20.87 -12.74 -4.01
CA TYR A 100 19.72 -13.56 -4.34
C TYR A 100 19.49 -13.65 -5.86
N ARG A 101 18.74 -14.66 -6.28
CA ARG A 101 18.34 -14.92 -7.66
C ARG A 101 16.83 -15.07 -7.73
N LEU A 102 16.24 -14.63 -8.83
CA LEU A 102 14.82 -14.70 -9.10
C LEU A 102 14.49 -16.00 -9.85
N GLY A 103 13.82 -16.93 -9.18
CA GLY A 103 13.40 -18.20 -9.81
C GLY A 103 14.56 -18.97 -10.43
N ALA A 104 14.50 -19.21 -11.73
CA ALA A 104 15.53 -19.90 -12.51
C ALA A 104 16.52 -18.96 -13.21
N ASP A 105 16.42 -17.64 -12.98
CA ASP A 105 17.33 -16.65 -13.55
C ASP A 105 18.73 -16.83 -12.96
N GLU A 106 19.76 -16.73 -13.82
CA GLU A 106 21.15 -16.76 -13.40
C GLU A 106 21.63 -15.41 -12.86
N GLN A 107 20.88 -14.35 -13.10
CA GLN A 107 21.24 -13.01 -12.64
C GLN A 107 21.23 -12.93 -11.12
N VAL A 108 22.34 -12.41 -10.56
CA VAL A 108 22.52 -12.23 -9.13
C VAL A 108 22.19 -10.80 -8.77
N TYR A 109 21.37 -10.64 -7.77
CA TYR A 109 20.97 -9.35 -7.18
C TYR A 109 21.49 -9.25 -5.76
N ASN A 110 21.69 -8.04 -5.29
CA ASN A 110 22.11 -7.75 -3.93
C ASN A 110 20.91 -7.41 -3.04
N GLY A 111 21.04 -7.75 -1.77
CA GLY A 111 20.07 -7.39 -0.74
C GLY A 111 20.74 -7.22 0.61
N ARG A 112 19.99 -6.70 1.57
CA ARG A 112 20.46 -6.43 2.93
C ARG A 112 19.45 -6.89 3.96
N ILE A 113 19.93 -7.61 4.97
CA ILE A 113 19.09 -8.07 6.09
C ILE A 113 18.62 -6.85 6.89
N MET A 114 17.31 -6.71 7.03
CA MET A 114 16.69 -5.66 7.85
C MET A 114 16.26 -6.17 9.21
N GLN A 115 15.81 -7.42 9.27
CA GLN A 115 15.31 -8.00 10.50
C GLN A 115 15.54 -9.51 10.51
N VAL A 116 16.02 -10.01 11.64
CA VAL A 116 16.10 -11.43 11.93
C VAL A 116 15.01 -11.78 12.95
N GLY A 117 14.07 -12.62 12.57
CA GLY A 117 12.96 -13.05 13.43
C GLY A 117 13.47 -13.82 14.64
N LYS A 118 12.84 -13.59 15.79
CA LYS A 118 13.16 -14.27 17.05
C LYS A 118 12.27 -15.46 17.33
N ALA A 119 11.13 -15.55 16.69
CA ALA A 119 10.18 -16.64 16.84
C ALA A 119 10.46 -17.73 15.81
N GLN A 120 10.48 -18.98 16.27
CA GLN A 120 10.60 -20.14 15.42
C GLN A 120 9.26 -20.42 14.74
N GLY A 121 9.26 -20.49 13.44
CA GLY A 121 8.12 -20.86 12.61
C GLY A 121 7.99 -22.37 12.40
N ALA A 122 7.12 -22.73 11.47
CA ALA A 122 6.91 -24.13 11.11
C ALA A 122 8.21 -24.78 10.60
N GLY A 123 8.45 -26.02 10.98
CA GLY A 123 9.64 -26.78 10.54
C GLY A 123 10.97 -26.31 11.13
N GLY A 124 10.95 -25.50 12.20
CA GLY A 124 12.19 -25.05 12.86
C GLY A 124 12.90 -23.91 12.12
N SER A 125 12.22 -23.23 11.20
CA SER A 125 12.75 -22.10 10.46
C SER A 125 12.49 -20.78 11.20
N TYR A 126 13.32 -19.79 10.91
CA TYR A 126 13.16 -18.41 11.34
C TYR A 126 12.92 -17.51 10.13
N LEU A 127 12.01 -16.57 10.26
CA LEU A 127 11.72 -15.62 9.20
C LEU A 127 12.74 -14.47 9.26
N VAL A 128 13.42 -14.23 8.15
CA VAL A 128 14.38 -13.13 8.00
C VAL A 128 13.87 -12.21 6.90
N HIS A 129 13.71 -10.92 7.22
CA HIS A 129 13.33 -9.92 6.26
C HIS A 129 14.57 -9.21 5.72
N ALA A 130 14.65 -9.10 4.41
CA ALA A 130 15.70 -8.36 3.74
C ALA A 130 15.12 -7.41 2.68
N HIS A 131 15.82 -6.31 2.45
CA HIS A 131 15.52 -5.39 1.37
C HIS A 131 16.41 -5.68 0.17
N PRO A 132 15.83 -5.74 -1.02
CA PRO A 132 16.61 -5.69 -2.24
C PRO A 132 17.40 -4.39 -2.35
N GLU A 133 18.61 -4.44 -2.90
CA GLU A 133 19.43 -3.26 -3.18
C GLU A 133 19.55 -3.04 -4.70
N GLY A 134 19.40 -1.78 -5.13
CA GLY A 134 19.48 -1.40 -6.52
C GLY A 134 18.25 -1.75 -7.37
N PRO A 135 18.35 -1.59 -8.70
CA PRO A 135 17.26 -1.91 -9.62
C PRO A 135 16.94 -3.41 -9.62
N GLN A 136 15.67 -3.76 -9.57
CA GLN A 136 15.21 -5.16 -9.58
C GLN A 136 14.19 -5.39 -10.69
N PRO A 137 14.62 -5.34 -11.95
CA PRO A 137 13.71 -5.61 -13.04
C PRO A 137 13.18 -7.05 -12.93
N GLY A 138 11.87 -7.19 -12.82
CA GLY A 138 11.21 -8.50 -12.78
C GLY A 138 10.91 -9.06 -11.40
N LEU A 139 11.27 -8.40 -10.30
CA LEU A 139 10.82 -8.81 -8.97
C LEU A 139 9.32 -8.57 -8.82
N ARG A 140 8.59 -9.63 -8.43
CA ARG A 140 7.13 -9.58 -8.24
C ARG A 140 6.77 -10.14 -6.87
N ALA A 141 5.70 -9.61 -6.28
CA ALA A 141 5.15 -10.15 -5.04
C ALA A 141 4.77 -11.63 -5.21
N GLY A 142 5.07 -12.43 -4.18
CA GLY A 142 4.83 -13.87 -4.18
C GLY A 142 5.80 -14.70 -5.04
N GLN A 143 6.81 -14.09 -5.65
CA GLN A 143 7.83 -14.79 -6.42
C GLN A 143 8.84 -15.47 -5.51
N PHE A 144 9.18 -16.74 -5.83
CA PHE A 144 10.24 -17.45 -5.11
C PHE A 144 11.62 -16.90 -5.45
N VAL A 145 12.42 -16.71 -4.41
CA VAL A 145 13.83 -16.32 -4.50
C VAL A 145 14.73 -17.34 -3.84
N ARG A 146 15.95 -17.46 -4.32
CA ARG A 146 17.03 -18.19 -3.65
C ARG A 146 18.07 -17.20 -3.19
N ALA A 147 18.30 -17.14 -1.89
CA ALA A 147 19.30 -16.26 -1.30
C ALA A 147 20.50 -17.04 -0.79
N GLN A 148 21.65 -16.38 -0.83
CA GLN A 148 22.91 -16.81 -0.25
C GLN A 148 23.43 -15.69 0.64
N ILE A 149 23.73 -16.04 1.89
CA ILE A 149 24.13 -15.11 2.93
C ILE A 149 25.56 -15.42 3.37
#